data_9203ac64b325224f82c7592c6a6133f1
#
_entry.id   9203ac64b325224f82c7592c6a6133f1
#
_cell.length_a   1.000
_cell.length_b   1.000
_cell.length_c   1.000
_cell.angle_alpha   90.00
_cell.angle_beta   90.00
_cell.angle_gamma   90.00
#
_symmetry.space_group_name_H-M   'P 1'
#
loop_
_entity.id
_entity.type
_entity.pdbx_description
1 polymer ?
#
loop_
_entity_poly.entity_id
_entity_poly.type
_entity_poly.pdbx_seq_one_letter_code
_entity_poly.pdbx_strand_id
1 'polypeptide(L)' 'MSVRFDDDTMYVRLVDGREIAVPLEWFPTLRDATPGQRSTWRLIGRGIGIHWPELDEDVSVASLLAG' A
#
# COMPACT_ATOMS: atom_id res chain seq x y z
N MET A 1 -0.10 -1.97 11.70
CA MET A 1 -0.07 -2.05 10.23
C MET A 1 1.02 -1.14 9.69
N SER A 2 1.76 -1.60 8.72
CA SER A 2 2.81 -0.80 8.10
C SER A 2 2.94 -1.13 6.62
N VAL A 3 3.57 -0.21 5.87
CA VAL A 3 3.76 -0.37 4.44
C VAL A 3 5.23 -0.06 4.12
N ARG A 4 5.87 -0.92 3.35
CA ARG A 4 7.21 -0.65 2.85
C ARG A 4 7.30 -1.02 1.38
N PHE A 5 8.28 -0.48 0.70
CA PHE A 5 8.45 -0.64 -0.73
C PHE A 5 9.83 -1.17 -1.06
N ASP A 6 9.87 -2.03 -2.06
CA ASP A 6 11.08 -2.45 -2.73
C ASP A 6 11.04 -1.89 -4.16
N ASP A 7 11.99 -2.26 -5.01
CA ASP A 7 12.06 -1.74 -6.38
C ASP A 7 10.79 -2.00 -7.18
N ASP A 8 10.16 -3.15 -6.99
CA ASP A 8 9.00 -3.57 -7.77
C ASP A 8 7.85 -4.12 -6.91
N THR A 9 7.97 -4.08 -5.59
CA THR A 9 7.03 -4.74 -4.70
C THR A 9 6.64 -3.83 -3.55
N MET A 10 5.36 -3.85 -3.20
CA MET A 10 4.85 -3.22 -1.99
C MET A 10 4.57 -4.30 -0.94
N TYR A 11 5.05 -4.09 0.28
CA TYR A 11 4.83 -5.01 1.39
C TYR A 11 3.92 -4.35 2.41
N VAL A 12 2.80 -4.99 2.70
CA VAL A 12 1.82 -4.50 3.66
C VAL A 12 1.76 -5.47 4.83
N ARG A 13 2.17 -5.00 6.02
CA ARG A 13 2.05 -5.79 7.24
C ARG A 13 0.70 -5.50 7.89
N LEU A 14 -0.08 -6.53 8.11
CA LEU A 14 -1.41 -6.41 8.68
C LEU A 14 -1.36 -6.36 10.21
N VAL A 15 -2.47 -5.96 10.82
CA VAL A 15 -2.57 -5.83 12.28
C VAL A 15 -2.42 -7.18 12.99
N ASP A 16 -2.72 -8.29 12.33
CA ASP A 16 -2.58 -9.63 12.88
C ASP A 16 -1.17 -10.22 12.72
N GLY A 17 -0.24 -9.44 12.17
CA GLY A 17 1.15 -9.85 11.99
C GLY A 17 1.46 -10.47 10.62
N ARG A 18 0.45 -10.74 9.80
CA ARG A 18 0.69 -11.25 8.44
C ARG A 18 1.23 -10.15 7.54
N GLU A 19 1.98 -10.54 6.53
CA GLU A 19 2.50 -9.60 5.54
C GLU A 19 2.07 -10.03 4.14
N ILE A 20 1.63 -9.07 3.35
CA ILE A 20 1.23 -9.30 1.96
C ILE A 20 2.24 -8.60 1.07
N ALA A 21 2.78 -9.32 0.09
CA ALA A 21 3.65 -8.75 -0.94
C ALA A 21 2.84 -8.59 -2.23
N VAL A 22 2.83 -7.39 -2.78
CA VAL A 22 2.01 -7.04 -3.95
C VAL A 22 2.91 -6.42 -5.01
N PRO A 23 2.85 -6.90 -6.27
CA PRO A 23 3.59 -6.27 -7.35
C PRO A 23 3.14 -4.82 -7.57
N LEU A 24 4.08 -3.89 -7.68
CA LEU A 24 3.77 -2.49 -7.95
C LEU A 24 3.11 -2.28 -9.32
N GLU A 25 3.27 -3.23 -10.22
CA GLU A 25 2.60 -3.18 -11.52
C GLU A 25 1.07 -3.14 -11.40
N TRP A 26 0.53 -3.67 -10.31
CA TRP A 26 -0.91 -3.63 -10.07
C TRP A 26 -1.39 -2.22 -9.71
N PHE A 27 -0.48 -1.34 -9.31
CA PHE A 27 -0.78 0.03 -8.88
C PHE A 27 0.16 1.01 -9.58
N PRO A 28 -0.11 1.33 -10.86
CA PRO A 28 0.79 2.18 -11.64
C PRO A 28 1.07 3.54 -11.01
N THR A 29 0.09 4.12 -10.32
CA THR A 29 0.27 5.40 -9.63
C THR A 29 1.35 5.29 -8.55
N LEU A 30 1.35 4.21 -7.79
CA LEU A 30 2.37 3.96 -6.76
C LEU A 30 3.71 3.59 -7.40
N ARG A 31 3.68 2.81 -8.46
CA ARG A 31 4.89 2.41 -9.18
C ARG A 31 5.67 3.62 -9.66
N ASP A 32 4.97 4.61 -10.21
CA ASP A 32 5.58 5.79 -10.82
C ASP A 32 5.83 6.92 -9.82
N ALA A 33 5.45 6.74 -8.56
CA ALA A 33 5.61 7.75 -7.52
C ALA A 33 7.05 7.81 -7.02
N THR A 34 7.41 8.97 -6.46
CA THR A 34 8.71 9.13 -5.80
C THR A 34 8.69 8.42 -4.44
N PRO A 35 9.86 8.07 -3.89
CA PRO A 35 9.92 7.50 -2.53
C PRO A 35 9.27 8.40 -1.48
N GLY A 36 9.41 9.72 -1.62
CA GLY A 36 8.76 10.65 -0.72
C GLY A 36 7.24 10.56 -0.77
N GLN A 37 6.67 10.49 -1.97
CA GLN A 37 5.24 10.34 -2.14
C GLN A 37 4.72 9.02 -1.57
N ARG A 38 5.45 7.93 -1.80
CA ARG A 38 5.08 6.60 -1.28
C ARG A 38 5.07 6.56 0.24
N SER A 39 5.88 7.38 0.90
CA SER A 39 5.99 7.39 2.35
C SER A 39 4.86 8.16 3.05
N THR A 40 3.99 8.85 2.30
CA THR A 40 2.92 9.68 2.88
C THR A 40 1.64 8.91 3.19
N TRP A 41 1.67 7.59 3.09
CA TRP A 41 0.48 6.76 3.30
C TRP A 41 -0.13 6.96 4.68
N ARG A 42 -1.46 6.80 4.73
CA ARG A 42 -2.24 6.86 5.96
C ARG A 42 -3.22 5.70 5.99
N LEU A 43 -3.55 5.25 7.20
CA LEU A 43 -4.53 4.19 7.34
C LEU A 43 -5.94 4.76 7.24
N ILE A 44 -6.82 3.99 6.59
CA ILE A 44 -8.26 4.28 6.54
C ILE A 44 -8.92 3.40 7.59
N GLY A 45 -9.68 4.02 8.49
CA GLY A 45 -10.33 3.29 9.57
C GLY A 45 -9.31 2.59 10.47
N ARG A 46 -9.57 1.32 10.77
CA ARG A 46 -8.71 0.50 11.62
C ARG A 46 -7.88 -0.48 10.79
N GLY A 47 -7.37 -0.03 9.67
CA GLY A 47 -6.59 -0.88 8.79
C GLY A 47 -7.40 -1.56 7.70
N ILE A 48 -8.56 -1.03 7.36
CA ILE A 48 -9.38 -1.54 6.26
C ILE A 48 -8.84 -1.10 4.91
N GLY A 49 -8.02 -0.06 4.88
CA GLY A 49 -7.43 0.44 3.66
C GLY A 49 -6.26 1.36 3.93
N ILE A 50 -5.61 1.78 2.85
CA ILE A 50 -4.46 2.67 2.86
C ILE A 50 -4.71 3.77 1.86
N HIS A 51 -4.44 5.02 2.26
CA HIS A 51 -4.63 6.20 1.42
C HIS A 51 -3.30 6.94 1.26
N TRP A 52 -3.01 7.37 0.03
CA TRP A 52 -1.86 8.21 -0.28
C TRP A 52 -2.38 9.58 -0.71
N PRO A 53 -2.38 10.58 0.20
CA PRO A 53 -2.98 11.90 -0.09
C PRO A 53 -2.32 12.60 -1.29
N GLU A 54 -1.01 12.50 -1.43
CA GLU A 54 -0.30 13.18 -2.51
C GLU A 54 -0.54 12.54 -3.87
N LEU A 55 -1.00 11.29 -3.91
CA LEU A 55 -1.23 10.55 -5.14
C LEU A 55 -2.71 10.37 -5.44
N ASP A 56 -3.57 10.77 -4.50
CA ASP A 56 -5.01 10.53 -4.57
C ASP A 56 -5.30 9.05 -4.85
N GLU A 57 -4.56 8.17 -4.17
CA GLU A 57 -4.64 6.72 -4.37
C GLU A 57 -5.15 6.05 -3.11
N ASP A 58 -6.08 5.11 -3.27
CA ASP A 58 -6.63 4.30 -2.17
C ASP A 58 -6.46 2.83 -2.50
N VAL A 59 -6.04 2.04 -1.51
CA VAL A 59 -5.90 0.60 -1.65
C VAL A 59 -6.68 -0.08 -0.53
N SER A 60 -7.60 -0.95 -0.89
CA SER A 60 -8.36 -1.74 0.07
C SER A 60 -7.58 -2.99 0.48
N VAL A 61 -7.49 -3.25 1.77
CA VAL A 61 -6.85 -4.47 2.27
C VAL A 61 -7.60 -5.71 1.76
N ALA A 62 -8.92 -5.64 1.70
CA ALA A 62 -9.72 -6.75 1.15
C ALA A 62 -9.35 -7.05 -0.30
N SER A 63 -9.08 -6.02 -1.11
CA SER A 63 -8.63 -6.22 -2.49
C SER A 63 -7.27 -6.93 -2.55
N LEU A 64 -6.36 -6.57 -1.66
CA LEU A 64 -5.05 -7.21 -1.60
C LEU A 64 -5.16 -8.68 -1.22
N LEU A 65 -6.05 -9.01 -0.30
CA LEU A 65 -6.24 -10.37 0.15
C LEU A 65 -6.95 -11.23 -0.91
N ALA A 66 -7.83 -10.62 -1.70
CA ALA A 66 -8.56 -11.33 -2.74
C ALA A 66 -7.72 -11.58 -4.00
N GLY A 67 -6.69 -10.80 -4.14
CA GLY A 67 -5.90 -10.72 -5.30
C GLY A 67 -4.96 -11.59 -5.79
#